data_46eadcc43426da11e6527c808ffc9aa4
#
_entry.id   46eadcc43426da11e6527c808ffc9aa4
#
_cell.length_a   1.000
_cell.length_b   1.000
_cell.length_c   1.000
_cell.angle_alpha   90.00
_cell.angle_beta   90.00
_cell.angle_gamma   90.00
#
_symmetry.space_group_name_H-M   'P 1'
#
loop_
_entity.id
_entity.type
_entity.pdbx_description
1 polymer ?
#
loop_
_entity_poly.entity_id
_entity_poly.type
_entity_poly.pdbx_seq_one_letter_code
_entity_poly.pdbx_strand_id
1 'polypeptide(L)'
;MTLDRLHARQAFAAYTSHYNAADPKVKLKIDPPYRVAALCERIANSLALPPQDVDLAWLCGLLHDVGRFEQLRRYGTFIDAQSIDHALMSVTV
;
A
#
# COMPACT_ATOMS: atom_id res chain seq x y z
N MET A 1 -8.49 -13.32 15.18
CA MET A 1 -7.21 -12.62 15.16
C MET A 1 -7.45 -11.14 14.94
N THR A 2 -6.86 -10.29 15.77
CA THR A 2 -7.07 -8.84 15.70
C THR A 2 -5.86 -8.20 15.04
N LEU A 3 -6.09 -7.37 14.02
CA LEU A 3 -5.04 -6.62 13.37
C LEU A 3 -4.61 -5.46 14.25
N ASP A 4 -3.29 -5.31 14.47
CA ASP A 4 -2.71 -4.13 15.10
C ASP A 4 -2.38 -3.10 14.00
N ARG A 5 -3.25 -2.11 13.85
CA ARG A 5 -3.10 -1.08 12.82
C ARG A 5 -1.88 -0.21 13.04
N LEU A 6 -1.52 0.07 14.30
CA LEU A 6 -0.32 0.84 14.60
C LEU A 6 0.93 0.11 14.11
N HIS A 7 1.00 -1.19 14.38
CA HIS A 7 2.11 -2.02 13.91
C HIS A 7 2.14 -2.07 12.37
N ALA A 8 0.99 -2.20 11.72
CA ALA A 8 0.91 -2.20 10.27
C ALA A 8 1.41 -0.88 9.67
N ARG A 9 1.04 0.26 10.27
CA ARG A 9 1.52 1.57 9.85
C ARG A 9 3.03 1.71 10.04
N GLN A 10 3.55 1.23 11.16
CA GLN A 10 4.98 1.25 11.46
C GLN A 10 5.75 0.38 10.46
N ALA A 11 5.24 -0.81 10.15
CA ALA A 11 5.86 -1.70 9.18
C ALA A 11 5.86 -1.08 7.77
N PHE A 12 4.77 -0.45 7.36
CA PHE A 12 4.68 0.25 6.09
C PHE A 12 5.67 1.41 6.03
N ALA A 13 5.72 2.23 7.08
CA ALA A 13 6.65 3.35 7.16
C ALA A 13 8.11 2.88 7.13
N ALA A 14 8.44 1.81 7.83
CA ALA A 14 9.77 1.21 7.82
C ALA A 14 10.14 0.70 6.43
N TYR A 15 9.21 0.04 5.74
CA TYR A 15 9.42 -0.43 4.38
C TYR A 15 9.66 0.73 3.41
N THR A 16 8.82 1.76 3.46
CA THR A 16 8.95 2.90 2.54
C THR A 16 10.18 3.74 2.81
N SER A 17 10.74 3.67 4.04
CA SER A 17 11.96 4.39 4.37
C SER A 17 13.20 3.90 3.61
N HIS A 18 13.14 2.70 3.02
CA HIS A 18 14.21 2.16 2.17
C HIS A 18 14.27 2.86 0.81
N TYR A 19 13.27 3.64 0.46
CA TYR A 19 13.18 4.33 -0.82
C TYR A 19 13.42 5.82 -0.63
N ASN A 20 13.88 6.50 -1.70
CA ASN A 20 14.23 7.91 -1.63
C ASN A 20 12.97 8.78 -1.52
N ALA A 21 12.66 9.23 -0.31
CA ALA A 21 11.49 10.09 -0.05
C ALA A 21 11.60 11.48 -0.68
N ALA A 22 12.80 11.90 -1.08
CA ALA A 22 12.99 13.17 -1.80
C ALA A 22 12.59 13.06 -3.28
N ASP A 23 12.50 11.85 -3.82
CA ASP A 23 12.02 11.63 -5.18
C ASP A 23 10.51 11.92 -5.23
N PRO A 24 10.03 12.87 -6.07
CA PRO A 24 8.60 13.16 -6.16
C PRO A 24 7.76 11.95 -6.54
N LYS A 25 8.29 11.01 -7.32
CA LYS A 25 7.58 9.79 -7.71
C LYS A 25 7.36 8.87 -6.52
N VAL A 26 8.33 8.76 -5.61
CA VAL A 26 8.18 8.00 -4.36
C VAL A 26 7.14 8.66 -3.46
N LYS A 27 7.20 9.98 -3.33
CA LYS A 27 6.25 10.74 -2.53
C LYS A 27 4.80 10.53 -2.96
N LEU A 28 4.55 10.40 -4.26
CA LEU A 28 3.22 10.14 -4.81
C LEU A 28 2.64 8.81 -4.33
N LYS A 29 3.45 7.89 -3.80
CA LYS A 29 3.02 6.56 -3.38
C LYS A 29 3.08 6.34 -1.87
N ILE A 30 3.49 7.34 -1.10
CA ILE A 30 3.54 7.23 0.37
C ILE A 30 2.19 7.62 1.00
N ASP A 31 1.64 8.78 0.65
CA ASP A 31 0.38 9.28 1.24
C ASP A 31 -0.88 8.61 0.67
N PRO A 32 -1.03 8.40 -0.66
CA PRO A 32 -2.24 7.82 -1.22
C PRO A 32 -2.66 6.46 -0.62
N PRO A 33 -1.75 5.53 -0.28
CA PRO A 33 -2.15 4.26 0.34
C PRO A 33 -2.95 4.42 1.62
N TYR A 34 -2.64 5.42 2.45
CA TYR A 34 -3.40 5.68 3.67
C TYR A 34 -4.83 6.14 3.36
N ARG A 35 -5.00 6.92 2.30
CA ARG A 35 -6.33 7.37 1.84
C ARG A 35 -7.13 6.21 1.29
N VAL A 36 -6.52 5.34 0.51
CA VAL A 36 -7.18 4.15 -0.03
C VAL A 36 -7.56 3.20 1.10
N ALA A 37 -6.69 3.03 2.09
CA ALA A 37 -6.98 2.23 3.27
C ALA A 37 -8.21 2.76 4.02
N ALA A 38 -8.29 4.07 4.24
CA ALA A 38 -9.44 4.71 4.89
C ALA A 38 -10.72 4.55 4.08
N LEU A 39 -10.63 4.64 2.76
CA LEU A 39 -11.77 4.45 1.87
C LEU A 39 -12.28 3.00 1.91
N CYS A 40 -11.37 2.03 1.87
CA CYS A 40 -11.72 0.62 1.99
C CYS A 40 -12.41 0.32 3.32
N GLU A 41 -11.92 0.92 4.41
CA GLU A 41 -12.56 0.81 5.72
C GLU A 41 -13.99 1.36 5.70
N ARG A 42 -14.21 2.52 5.10
CA ARG A 42 -15.54 3.13 5.01
C ARG A 42 -16.50 2.27 4.21
N ILE A 43 -16.05 1.70 3.11
CA ILE A 43 -16.86 0.79 2.29
C ILE A 43 -17.21 -0.47 3.10
N ALA A 44 -16.25 -1.07 3.77
CA ALA A 44 -16.46 -2.26 4.57
C ALA A 44 -17.45 -1.99 5.71
N ASN A 45 -17.36 -0.84 6.38
CA ASN A 45 -18.31 -0.44 7.41
C ASN A 45 -19.71 -0.24 6.84
N SER A 46 -19.84 0.34 5.66
CA SER A 46 -21.14 0.56 5.02
C SER A 46 -21.82 -0.76 4.64
N LEU A 47 -21.05 -1.81 4.43
CA LEU A 47 -21.55 -3.16 4.15
C LEU A 47 -21.84 -3.95 5.45
N ALA A 48 -21.65 -3.34 6.61
CA ALA A 48 -21.84 -3.94 7.93
C ALA A 48 -21.00 -5.23 8.12
N LEU A 49 -19.78 -5.24 7.57
CA LEU A 49 -18.87 -6.37 7.73
C LEU A 49 -18.36 -6.46 9.19
N PRO A 50 -17.99 -7.67 9.64
CA PRO A 50 -17.39 -7.84 10.96
C PRO A 50 -16.12 -6.99 11.13
N PRO A 51 -15.76 -6.58 12.37
CA PRO A 51 -14.56 -5.77 12.61
C PRO A 51 -13.28 -6.35 12.03
N GLN A 52 -13.13 -7.67 12.05
CA GLN A 52 -11.95 -8.33 11.47
C GLN A 52 -11.85 -8.10 9.96
N ASP A 53 -12.99 -8.13 9.27
CA ASP A 53 -13.03 -7.92 7.82
C ASP A 53 -12.82 -6.45 7.47
N VAL A 54 -13.30 -5.53 8.32
CA VAL A 54 -13.04 -4.10 8.19
C VAL A 54 -11.54 -3.82 8.30
N ASP A 55 -10.87 -4.41 9.29
CA ASP A 55 -9.43 -4.29 9.46
C ASP A 55 -8.66 -4.87 8.28
N LEU A 56 -9.11 -6.01 7.76
CA LEU A 56 -8.50 -6.63 6.59
C LEU A 56 -8.66 -5.74 5.35
N ALA A 57 -9.83 -5.15 5.14
CA ALA A 57 -10.07 -4.22 4.04
C ALA A 57 -9.15 -3.01 4.12
N TRP A 58 -8.97 -2.45 5.32
CA TRP A 58 -8.03 -1.35 5.55
C TRP A 58 -6.61 -1.75 5.19
N LEU A 59 -6.15 -2.91 5.65
CA LEU A 59 -4.81 -3.40 5.35
C LEU A 59 -4.60 -3.65 3.86
N CYS A 60 -5.56 -4.25 3.18
CA CYS A 60 -5.50 -4.47 1.73
C CYS A 60 -5.38 -3.14 0.98
N GLY A 61 -6.13 -2.12 1.41
CA GLY A 61 -6.03 -0.79 0.82
C GLY A 61 -4.66 -0.16 1.03
N LEU A 62 -4.05 -0.35 2.21
CA LEU A 62 -2.73 0.17 2.51
C LEU A 62 -1.65 -0.47 1.63
N LEU A 63 -1.77 -1.77 1.36
CA LEU A 63 -0.72 -2.55 0.70
C LEU A 63 -0.94 -2.76 -0.80
N HIS A 64 -2.07 -2.30 -1.37
CA HIS A 64 -2.45 -2.66 -2.74
C HIS A 64 -1.42 -2.25 -3.80
N ASP A 65 -0.67 -1.18 -3.56
CA ASP A 65 0.31 -0.63 -4.50
C ASP A 65 1.75 -0.69 -3.96
N VAL A 66 2.01 -1.55 -2.96
CA VAL A 66 3.33 -1.62 -2.34
C VAL A 66 4.43 -1.96 -3.35
N GLY A 67 4.10 -2.70 -4.40
CA GLY A 67 5.06 -3.04 -5.46
C GLY A 67 5.51 -1.86 -6.31
N ARG A 68 4.81 -0.71 -6.27
CA ARG A 68 5.22 0.49 -7.01
C ARG A 68 6.58 1.03 -6.58
N PHE A 69 6.91 0.91 -5.29
CA PHE A 69 8.21 1.36 -4.79
C PHE A 69 9.34 0.57 -5.42
N GLU A 70 9.23 -0.76 -5.45
CA GLU A 70 10.23 -1.62 -6.06
C GLU A 70 10.27 -1.48 -7.57
N GLN A 71 9.11 -1.29 -8.22
CA GLN A 71 9.02 -1.04 -9.64
C GLN A 71 9.81 0.23 -10.01
N LEU A 72 9.60 1.33 -9.27
CA LEU A 72 10.31 2.58 -9.50
C LEU A 72 11.82 2.42 -9.28
N ARG A 73 12.23 1.73 -8.21
CA ARG A 73 13.63 1.51 -7.90
C ARG A 73 14.36 0.74 -9.00
N ARG A 74 13.72 -0.32 -9.52
CA ARG A 74 14.35 -1.19 -10.52
C ARG A 74 14.29 -0.62 -11.93
N TYR A 75 13.20 0.05 -12.27
CA TYR A 75 12.90 0.41 -13.66
C TYR A 75 12.76 1.92 -13.88
N GLY A 76 12.71 2.72 -12.81
CA GLY A 76 12.58 4.17 -12.90
C GLY A 76 11.24 4.66 -13.45
N THR A 77 10.22 3.79 -13.51
CA THR A 77 8.91 4.12 -14.08
C THR A 77 7.80 3.38 -13.36
N PHE A 78 6.58 3.99 -13.39
CA PHE A 78 5.36 3.31 -12.96
C PHE A 78 4.56 2.72 -14.14
N ILE A 79 5.12 2.76 -15.35
CA ILE A 79 4.46 2.23 -16.55
C ILE A 79 4.73 0.72 -16.64
N ASP A 80 3.70 -0.10 -16.42
CA ASP A 80 3.84 -1.55 -16.40
C ASP A 80 4.38 -2.12 -17.73
N ALA A 81 4.04 -1.48 -18.85
CA ALA A 81 4.54 -1.90 -20.16
C ALA A 81 6.05 -1.72 -20.33
N GLN A 82 6.69 -0.87 -19.51
CA GLN A 82 8.13 -0.60 -19.54
C GLN A 82 8.90 -1.32 -18.44
N SER A 83 8.21 -2.12 -17.62
CA SER A 83 8.81 -2.80 -16.49
C SER A 83 8.09 -4.12 -16.22
N ILE A 84 7.87 -4.47 -14.98
CA ILE A 84 7.04 -5.58 -14.54
C ILE A 84 5.70 -5.03 -14.04
N ASP A 85 4.64 -5.84 -14.14
CA ASP A 85 3.33 -5.51 -13.60
C ASP A 85 3.44 -5.20 -12.10
N HIS A 86 2.97 -4.01 -11.68
CA HIS A 86 3.07 -3.59 -10.28
C HIS A 86 2.28 -4.48 -9.32
N ALA A 87 1.18 -5.07 -9.78
CA ALA A 87 0.40 -5.99 -8.97
C ALA A 87 1.20 -7.25 -8.65
N LEU A 88 1.92 -7.78 -9.64
CA LEU A 88 2.82 -8.91 -9.44
C LEU A 88 3.97 -8.53 -8.50
N MET A 89 4.55 -7.33 -8.66
CA MET A 89 5.60 -6.83 -7.79
C MET A 89 5.10 -6.70 -6.34
N SER A 90 3.86 -6.29 -6.14
CA SER A 90 3.26 -6.17 -4.80
C SER A 90 3.14 -7.53 -4.10
N VAL A 91 2.98 -8.61 -4.85
CA VAL A 91 2.93 -9.97 -4.31
C VAL A 91 4.33 -10.46 -3.91
N THR A 92 5.36 -10.02 -4.62
CA THR A 92 6.74 -10.51 -4.44
C THR A 92 7.56 -9.73 -3.42
N VAL A 93 7.13 -8.55 -2.99
CA VAL A 93 7.89 -7.73 -2.02
C VAL A 93 7.46 -7.90 -0.57
#